data_89744386168714c1947b0e257b3bddeb
#
_entry.id   89744386168714c1947b0e257b3bddeb
#
_cell.length_a   1.000
_cell.length_b   1.000
_cell.length_c   1.000
_cell.angle_alpha   90.00
_cell.angle_beta   90.00
_cell.angle_gamma   90.00
#
_symmetry.space_group_name_H-M   'P 1'
#
loop_
_entity.id
_entity.type
_entity.pdbx_description
1 polymer ?
#
loop_
_entity_poly.entity_id
_entity_poly.type
_entity_poly.pdbx_seq_one_letter_code
_entity_poly.pdbx_strand_id
1 'polypeptide(L)'
;MKKYEITDIAHPDNPNLHRIRAVTDLTEDVLAGMLGGYVESYDNLDQEGRAWISEDAIACENAVVCGDAVLTNHAVAKGCAYVGKNAAVMGDATVQDDAIVCGGAIMGKSCVCGYAVIRQDEQTLCAPCLLYT
;
A
#
# COMPACT_ATOMS: atom_id res chain seq x y z
N MET A 1 -2.10 17.63 10.59
CA MET A 1 -0.76 17.27 11.09
C MET A 1 -0.20 16.13 10.22
N LYS A 2 1.07 16.23 9.86
CA LYS A 2 1.71 15.16 9.11
C LYS A 2 1.90 13.92 9.96
N LYS A 3 1.62 12.74 9.41
CA LYS A 3 1.97 11.48 10.05
C LYS A 3 3.27 10.90 9.50
N TYR A 4 3.67 11.30 8.29
CA TYR A 4 4.90 10.84 7.67
C TYR A 4 5.47 11.91 6.78
N GLU A 5 6.72 11.72 6.38
CA GLU A 5 7.37 12.53 5.38
C GLU A 5 8.09 11.62 4.37
N ILE A 6 8.29 12.12 3.17
CA ILE A 6 9.05 11.42 2.13
C ILE A 6 10.52 11.78 2.31
N THR A 7 11.38 10.76 2.40
CA THR A 7 12.80 10.96 2.63
C THR A 7 13.57 11.06 1.31
N ASP A 8 14.87 11.31 1.41
CA ASP A 8 15.78 11.32 0.24
C ASP A 8 16.28 9.92 -0.12
N ILE A 9 15.83 8.88 0.58
CA ILE A 9 16.27 7.52 0.33
C ILE A 9 15.50 6.95 -0.86
N ALA A 10 16.16 6.92 -2.02
CA ALA A 10 15.54 6.42 -3.24
C ALA A 10 15.58 4.90 -3.32
N HIS A 11 14.60 4.36 -4.05
CA HIS A 11 14.58 2.94 -4.34
C HIS A 11 15.76 2.58 -5.26
N PRO A 12 16.45 1.45 -5.02
CA PRO A 12 17.61 1.08 -5.82
C PRO A 12 17.35 0.96 -7.33
N ASP A 13 16.14 0.54 -7.69
CA ASP A 13 15.78 0.30 -9.09
C ASP A 13 14.92 1.39 -9.71
N ASN A 14 14.45 2.36 -8.91
CA ASN A 14 13.57 3.41 -9.42
C ASN A 14 13.80 4.71 -8.63
N PRO A 15 14.52 5.69 -9.20
CA PRO A 15 14.82 6.92 -8.47
C PRO A 15 13.61 7.82 -8.19
N ASN A 16 12.46 7.53 -8.79
CA ASN A 16 11.24 8.28 -8.51
C ASN A 16 10.53 7.82 -7.24
N LEU A 17 10.95 6.69 -6.67
CA LEU A 17 10.37 6.14 -5.46
C LEU A 17 11.30 6.43 -4.29
N HIS A 18 10.73 6.91 -3.17
CA HIS A 18 11.50 7.26 -1.98
C HIS A 18 10.82 6.67 -0.75
N ARG A 19 11.64 6.27 0.22
CA ARG A 19 11.12 5.78 1.49
C ARG A 19 10.37 6.87 2.23
N ILE A 20 9.36 6.46 2.97
CA ILE A 20 8.65 7.32 3.91
C ILE A 20 9.22 7.12 5.31
N ARG A 21 9.01 8.12 6.17
CA ARG A 21 9.41 8.05 7.58
C ARG A 21 8.26 8.57 8.43
N ALA A 22 7.90 7.81 9.46
CA ALA A 22 6.86 8.25 10.39
C ALA A 22 7.35 9.44 11.20
N VAL A 23 6.51 10.45 11.36
CA VAL A 23 6.84 11.62 12.20
C VAL A 23 6.09 11.60 13.53
N THR A 24 5.14 10.67 13.67
CA THR A 24 4.40 10.46 14.93
C THR A 24 4.36 8.97 15.23
N ASP A 25 4.00 8.63 16.45
CA ASP A 25 3.72 7.23 16.80
C ASP A 25 2.35 6.90 16.24
N LEU A 26 2.33 6.21 15.10
CA LEU A 26 1.10 5.92 14.38
C LEU A 26 0.35 4.72 14.97
N THR A 27 1.08 3.65 15.25
CA THR A 27 0.55 2.44 15.87
C THR A 27 1.62 1.88 16.82
N GLU A 28 1.32 0.77 17.48
CA GLU A 28 2.30 0.10 18.33
C GLU A 28 3.53 -0.37 17.54
N ASP A 29 3.32 -0.65 16.26
CA ASP A 29 4.38 -1.16 15.39
C ASP A 29 5.06 -0.07 14.57
N VAL A 30 4.48 1.12 14.50
CA VAL A 30 5.00 2.23 13.68
C VAL A 30 5.20 3.44 14.58
N LEU A 31 6.43 3.63 15.01
CA LEU A 31 6.81 4.71 15.92
C LEU A 31 7.50 5.84 15.16
N ALA A 32 7.47 7.02 15.74
CA ALA A 32 8.13 8.20 15.17
C ALA A 32 9.58 7.89 14.84
N GLY A 33 10.02 8.28 13.64
CA GLY A 33 11.36 8.02 13.15
C GLY A 33 11.55 6.74 12.38
N MET A 34 10.58 5.83 12.41
CA MET A 34 10.69 4.57 11.67
C MET A 34 10.54 4.81 10.17
N LEU A 35 11.37 4.13 9.40
CA LEU A 35 11.26 4.13 7.94
C LEU A 35 10.17 3.16 7.51
N GLY A 36 9.43 3.56 6.48
CA GLY A 36 8.44 2.71 5.84
C GLY A 36 8.88 2.33 4.44
N GLY A 37 7.91 1.91 3.62
CA GLY A 37 8.15 1.55 2.24
C GLY A 37 8.36 2.75 1.33
N TYR A 38 8.05 2.58 0.05
CA TYR A 38 8.34 3.58 -0.97
C TYR A 38 7.06 4.15 -1.56
N VAL A 39 7.08 5.45 -1.81
CA VAL A 39 6.00 6.14 -2.53
C VAL A 39 6.61 7.03 -3.61
N GLU A 40 5.81 7.36 -4.62
CA GLU A 40 6.21 8.30 -5.65
C GLU A 40 5.87 9.73 -5.25
N SER A 41 4.77 9.93 -4.53
CA SER A 41 4.32 11.23 -4.06
C SER A 41 3.48 11.11 -2.81
N TYR A 42 3.13 12.24 -2.20
CA TYR A 42 2.25 12.27 -1.04
C TYR A 42 0.83 11.81 -1.36
N ASP A 43 0.45 11.76 -2.64
CA ASP A 43 -0.86 11.28 -3.03
C ASP A 43 -1.01 9.76 -2.85
N ASN A 44 0.09 9.04 -2.75
CA ASN A 44 0.06 7.58 -2.66
C ASN A 44 -0.30 7.06 -1.28
N LEU A 45 -0.13 7.86 -0.23
CA LEU A 45 -0.47 7.47 1.13
C LEU A 45 -1.12 8.65 1.83
N ASP A 46 -2.34 8.44 2.33
CA ASP A 46 -3.09 9.48 3.02
C ASP A 46 -2.39 9.86 4.33
N GLN A 47 -2.37 11.15 4.64
CA GLN A 47 -1.85 11.66 5.91
C GLN A 47 -2.80 11.41 7.08
N GLU A 48 -4.06 11.13 6.81
CA GLU A 48 -5.04 10.81 7.84
C GLU A 48 -5.18 9.30 7.98
N GLY A 49 -5.76 8.85 9.09
CA GLY A 49 -5.96 7.44 9.35
C GLY A 49 -4.65 6.75 9.76
N ARG A 50 -4.71 5.43 9.81
CA ARG A 50 -3.58 4.61 10.24
C ARG A 50 -2.91 3.84 9.10
N ALA A 51 -3.27 4.15 7.86
CA ALA A 51 -2.70 3.45 6.72
C ALA A 51 -1.17 3.60 6.71
N TRP A 52 -0.50 2.53 6.35
CA TRP A 52 0.95 2.52 6.34
C TRP A 52 1.49 1.61 5.25
N ILE A 53 2.64 1.98 4.74
CA ILE A 53 3.40 1.19 3.77
C ILE A 53 4.71 0.84 4.46
N SER A 54 5.00 -0.45 4.63
CA SER A 54 6.17 -0.87 5.40
C SER A 54 7.08 -1.78 4.59
N GLU A 55 8.27 -2.02 5.10
CA GLU A 55 9.30 -2.84 4.51
C GLU A 55 9.65 -2.35 3.10
N ASP A 56 9.55 -3.21 2.09
CA ASP A 56 9.88 -2.84 0.71
C ASP A 56 8.65 -2.69 -0.17
N ALA A 57 7.47 -2.55 0.46
CA ALA A 57 6.23 -2.32 -0.29
C ALA A 57 6.25 -0.97 -1.00
N ILE A 58 5.52 -0.88 -2.10
CA ILE A 58 5.54 0.28 -2.99
C ILE A 58 4.12 0.74 -3.28
N ALA A 59 3.88 2.05 -3.21
CA ALA A 59 2.69 2.67 -3.77
C ALA A 59 3.16 3.74 -4.74
N CYS A 60 2.73 3.66 -5.98
CA CYS A 60 3.24 4.56 -7.03
C CYS A 60 2.15 4.91 -8.04
N GLU A 61 2.52 5.73 -9.01
CA GLU A 61 1.61 6.23 -10.01
C GLU A 61 0.43 6.93 -9.34
N ASN A 62 -0.81 6.58 -9.68
CA ASN A 62 -1.99 7.20 -9.11
C ASN A 62 -2.64 6.35 -8.02
N ALA A 63 -1.93 5.33 -7.52
CA ALA A 63 -2.45 4.48 -6.46
C ALA A 63 -2.60 5.26 -5.15
N VAL A 64 -3.61 4.91 -4.38
CA VAL A 64 -3.90 5.55 -3.09
C VAL A 64 -4.07 4.49 -2.02
N VAL A 65 -3.34 4.64 -0.93
CA VAL A 65 -3.46 3.82 0.28
C VAL A 65 -4.00 4.71 1.39
N CYS A 66 -5.13 4.35 1.95
CA CYS A 66 -5.81 5.20 2.94
C CYS A 66 -6.56 4.39 3.99
N GLY A 67 -7.27 5.08 4.89
CA GLY A 67 -7.97 4.43 5.98
C GLY A 67 -7.01 3.78 6.96
N ASP A 68 -7.19 2.52 7.23
CA ASP A 68 -6.32 1.71 8.09
C ASP A 68 -5.60 0.62 7.29
N ALA A 69 -5.51 0.78 5.97
CA ALA A 69 -4.90 -0.21 5.09
C ALA A 69 -3.39 -0.29 5.28
N VAL A 70 -2.84 -1.46 5.02
CA VAL A 70 -1.40 -1.70 5.15
C VAL A 70 -0.88 -2.40 3.90
N LEU A 71 0.21 -1.88 3.34
CA LEU A 71 1.04 -2.58 2.36
C LEU A 71 2.32 -2.98 3.07
N THR A 72 2.73 -4.23 2.92
CA THR A 72 3.95 -4.70 3.56
C THR A 72 4.67 -5.74 2.71
N ASN A 73 5.85 -6.17 3.15
CA ASN A 73 6.74 -7.07 2.42
C ASN A 73 7.14 -6.47 1.07
N HIS A 74 6.80 -7.12 -0.05
CA HIS A 74 7.10 -6.62 -1.39
C HIS A 74 5.83 -6.28 -2.16
N ALA A 75 4.73 -6.00 -1.46
CA ALA A 75 3.46 -5.66 -2.09
C ALA A 75 3.56 -4.36 -2.88
N VAL A 76 2.81 -4.28 -3.97
CA VAL A 76 2.82 -3.10 -4.85
C VAL A 76 1.39 -2.66 -5.13
N ALA A 77 1.13 -1.37 -4.95
CA ALA A 77 -0.10 -0.72 -5.41
C ALA A 77 0.30 0.29 -6.48
N LYS A 78 -0.26 0.16 -7.68
CA LYS A 78 0.09 1.02 -8.80
C LYS A 78 -1.10 1.26 -9.72
N GLY A 79 -0.88 2.02 -10.80
CA GLY A 79 -1.95 2.42 -11.68
C GLY A 79 -2.91 3.36 -10.96
N CYS A 80 -4.19 3.06 -10.99
CA CYS A 80 -5.22 3.79 -10.29
C CYS A 80 -5.80 2.98 -9.13
N ALA A 81 -5.01 2.07 -8.55
CA ALA A 81 -5.46 1.19 -7.48
C ALA A 81 -5.83 1.98 -6.22
N TYR A 82 -6.83 1.49 -5.53
CA TYR A 82 -7.29 2.07 -4.27
C TYR A 82 -7.27 0.98 -3.21
N VAL A 83 -6.52 1.21 -2.14
CA VAL A 83 -6.43 0.27 -1.01
C VAL A 83 -6.84 1.03 0.25
N GLY A 84 -7.96 0.65 0.81
CA GLY A 84 -8.53 1.40 1.93
C GLY A 84 -9.16 0.53 3.00
N LYS A 85 -9.81 1.17 3.94
CA LYS A 85 -10.43 0.56 5.11
C LYS A 85 -9.41 -0.29 5.87
N ASN A 86 -9.68 -1.54 6.09
CA ASN A 86 -8.80 -2.43 6.85
C ASN A 86 -8.04 -3.41 5.96
N ALA A 87 -7.89 -3.08 4.68
CA ALA A 87 -7.21 -3.98 3.75
C ALA A 87 -5.75 -4.19 4.11
N ALA A 88 -5.27 -5.40 3.89
CA ALA A 88 -3.85 -5.71 4.04
C ALA A 88 -3.35 -6.35 2.75
N VAL A 89 -2.30 -5.81 2.18
CA VAL A 89 -1.67 -6.33 0.97
C VAL A 89 -0.24 -6.69 1.35
N MET A 90 0.13 -7.94 1.18
CA MET A 90 1.41 -8.44 1.67
C MET A 90 2.02 -9.49 0.75
N GLY A 91 3.19 -9.98 1.10
CA GLY A 91 3.93 -10.92 0.26
C GLY A 91 4.40 -10.24 -1.01
N ASP A 92 4.17 -10.88 -2.14
CA ASP A 92 4.50 -10.33 -3.46
C ASP A 92 3.24 -9.91 -4.23
N ALA A 93 2.16 -9.60 -3.51
CA ALA A 93 0.89 -9.25 -4.12
C ALA A 93 0.93 -7.88 -4.79
N THR A 94 0.15 -7.74 -5.85
CA THR A 94 0.06 -6.49 -6.62
C THR A 94 -1.40 -6.09 -6.76
N VAL A 95 -1.69 -4.80 -6.54
CA VAL A 95 -3.00 -4.20 -6.83
C VAL A 95 -2.76 -3.13 -7.88
N GLN A 96 -3.42 -3.25 -9.03
CA GLN A 96 -3.15 -2.34 -10.14
C GLN A 96 -4.41 -2.03 -10.96
N ASP A 97 -4.22 -1.25 -12.02
CA ASP A 97 -5.31 -0.80 -12.90
C ASP A 97 -6.33 0.01 -12.09
N ASP A 98 -7.61 -0.28 -12.23
CA ASP A 98 -8.67 0.42 -11.50
C ASP A 98 -9.21 -0.41 -10.33
N ALA A 99 -8.41 -1.36 -9.83
CA ALA A 99 -8.84 -2.25 -8.76
C ALA A 99 -9.03 -1.50 -7.43
N ILE A 100 -10.01 -1.93 -6.66
CA ILE A 100 -10.33 -1.35 -5.35
C ILE A 100 -10.28 -2.47 -4.31
N VAL A 101 -9.50 -2.27 -3.26
CA VAL A 101 -9.42 -3.20 -2.14
C VAL A 101 -9.84 -2.44 -0.88
N CYS A 102 -11.00 -2.79 -0.34
CA CYS A 102 -11.61 -2.09 0.81
C CYS A 102 -11.66 -2.95 2.06
N GLY A 103 -10.80 -3.95 2.16
CA GLY A 103 -10.76 -4.85 3.31
C GLY A 103 -10.20 -6.18 2.91
N GLY A 104 -10.15 -7.10 3.86
CA GLY A 104 -9.59 -8.42 3.61
C GLY A 104 -8.08 -8.41 3.52
N ALA A 105 -7.53 -9.52 3.10
CA ALA A 105 -6.08 -9.68 2.98
C ALA A 105 -5.73 -10.24 1.60
N ILE A 106 -4.77 -9.62 0.95
CA ILE A 106 -4.21 -10.06 -0.33
C ILE A 106 -2.78 -10.46 -0.07
N MET A 107 -2.43 -11.70 -0.37
CA MET A 107 -1.09 -12.20 -0.03
C MET A 107 -0.56 -13.16 -1.08
N GLY A 108 0.66 -13.62 -0.86
CA GLY A 108 1.34 -14.51 -1.81
C GLY A 108 1.75 -13.74 -3.04
N LYS A 109 1.51 -14.30 -4.21
CA LYS A 109 1.80 -13.65 -5.50
C LYS A 109 0.52 -13.24 -6.21
N SER A 110 -0.52 -12.94 -5.44
CA SER A 110 -1.82 -12.54 -5.98
C SER A 110 -1.71 -11.23 -6.76
N CYS A 111 -2.52 -11.11 -7.79
CA CYS A 111 -2.63 -9.88 -8.55
C CYS A 111 -4.10 -9.49 -8.65
N VAL A 112 -4.44 -8.31 -8.14
CA VAL A 112 -5.79 -7.76 -8.23
C VAL A 112 -5.73 -6.64 -9.25
N CYS A 113 -6.45 -6.79 -10.35
CA CYS A 113 -6.31 -5.88 -11.48
C CYS A 113 -7.64 -5.68 -12.20
N GLY A 114 -7.61 -4.90 -13.30
CA GLY A 114 -8.82 -4.55 -14.02
C GLY A 114 -9.74 -3.71 -13.16
N TYR A 115 -10.99 -4.08 -13.08
CA TYR A 115 -12.00 -3.39 -12.27
C TYR A 115 -12.39 -4.19 -11.04
N ALA A 116 -11.51 -5.07 -10.56
CA ALA A 116 -11.80 -5.90 -9.40
C ALA A 116 -12.12 -5.06 -8.17
N VAL A 117 -13.08 -5.50 -7.37
CA VAL A 117 -13.43 -4.86 -6.10
C VAL A 117 -13.43 -5.92 -5.02
N ILE A 118 -12.55 -5.75 -4.04
CA ILE A 118 -12.45 -6.64 -2.89
C ILE A 118 -13.01 -5.89 -1.69
N ARG A 119 -13.99 -6.48 -1.02
CA ARG A 119 -14.68 -5.86 0.10
C ARG A 119 -14.24 -6.45 1.42
N GLN A 120 -14.61 -5.77 2.48
CA GLN A 120 -14.19 -6.09 3.84
C GLN A 120 -14.59 -7.50 4.28
N ASP A 121 -15.71 -8.01 3.79
CA ASP A 121 -16.24 -9.31 4.18
C ASP A 121 -15.78 -10.46 3.30
N GLU A 122 -14.89 -10.17 2.34
CA GLU A 122 -14.39 -11.21 1.47
C GLU A 122 -13.20 -11.93 2.09
N GLN A 123 -12.98 -13.15 1.62
CA GLN A 123 -11.92 -13.99 2.18
C GLN A 123 -10.56 -13.59 1.65
N THR A 124 -9.53 -14.04 2.38
CA THR A 124 -8.15 -13.86 1.99
C THR A 124 -7.88 -14.49 0.62
N LEU A 125 -7.18 -13.74 -0.23
CA LEU A 125 -6.78 -14.18 -1.55
C LEU A 125 -5.32 -14.58 -1.56
N CYS A 126 -5.06 -15.80 -2.03
CA CYS A 126 -3.70 -16.32 -2.21
C CYS A 126 -3.49 -16.84 -3.63
N ALA A 127 -4.39 -16.55 -4.53
CA ALA A 127 -4.29 -16.97 -5.93
C ALA A 127 -3.21 -16.16 -6.65
N PRO A 128 -2.59 -16.70 -7.70
CA PRO A 128 -1.59 -15.94 -8.45
C PRO A 128 -2.18 -14.74 -9.20
N CYS A 129 -3.45 -14.80 -9.57
CA CYS A 129 -4.06 -13.68 -10.29
C CYS A 129 -5.57 -13.68 -10.09
N LEU A 130 -6.14 -12.48 -9.89
CA LEU A 130 -7.57 -12.25 -9.87
C LEU A 130 -7.87 -11.07 -10.77
N LEU A 131 -8.69 -11.30 -11.81
CA LEU A 131 -9.02 -10.30 -12.82
C LEU A 131 -10.52 -10.22 -13.00
N TYR A 132 -11.07 -9.01 -12.94
CA TYR A 132 -12.47 -8.73 -13.26
C TYR A 132 -12.55 -7.67 -14.36
N THR A 133 -13.51 -7.81 -15.22
CA THR A 133 -13.73 -6.86 -16.32
C THR A 133 -15.08 -6.19 -16.23
#